data_bc5ff89b88c093976d11f6c1f5f733b7
#
_entry.id   bc5ff89b88c093976d11f6c1f5f733b7
#
_cell.length_a   1.000
_cell.length_b   1.000
_cell.length_c   1.000
_cell.angle_alpha   90.00
_cell.angle_beta   90.00
_cell.angle_gamma   90.00
#
_symmetry.space_group_name_H-M   'P 1'
#
loop_
_entity.id
_entity.type
_entity.pdbx_description
1 polymer ?
#
loop_
_entity_poly.entity_id
_entity_poly.type
_entity_poly.pdbx_seq_one_letter_code
_entity_poly.pdbx_strand_id
1 'polypeptide(L)'
;MSADDSDKYPEDSGRRRFVKGVVGGATLAGVGAAGAATINSATSSPGAGGGATQAWAIENVAGPAPRGMPMIPIEIDGDGFIKGVWPDVKEVKQGGLTVKLAETENYKGSGVTYSQEWYQYCGVESYKGLQPDLETDNYLRSDASPAYQWQKDTYEEGDKLNINDFDQYKTWGNGFGDPGLGQPATGTWRSQNSDNTMPIQVIRSPIIEKLANGGGDISDQTRKWIQAATAKGAIAWLDKCTHFCCVPGWKQTSAAAKFGSPNWVYCPCHQSMYNPFSIVQTLFIARPRPD
;
A
#
# COMPACT_ATOMS: atom_id res chain seq x y z
N MET A 1 28.44 -34.81 -16.77
CA MET A 1 28.03 -34.92 -15.36
C MET A 1 27.33 -33.62 -15.05
N SER A 2 26.01 -33.65 -15.09
CA SER A 2 25.14 -32.50 -14.77
C SER A 2 24.93 -32.54 -13.25
N ALA A 3 25.44 -31.56 -12.53
CA ALA A 3 25.13 -31.38 -11.12
C ALA A 3 23.71 -30.77 -11.05
N ASP A 4 22.82 -31.48 -10.41
CA ASP A 4 21.48 -31.09 -10.13
C ASP A 4 21.52 -29.91 -9.14
N ASP A 5 21.05 -28.73 -9.58
CA ASP A 5 21.04 -27.47 -8.79
C ASP A 5 19.86 -27.40 -7.80
N SER A 6 19.14 -28.52 -7.60
CA SER A 6 17.96 -28.60 -6.73
C SER A 6 18.25 -28.46 -5.23
N ASP A 7 19.49 -28.63 -4.81
CA ASP A 7 19.87 -28.62 -3.39
C ASP A 7 20.29 -27.25 -2.82
N LYS A 8 20.31 -26.21 -3.64
CA LYS A 8 20.76 -24.87 -3.19
C LYS A 8 19.72 -24.04 -2.43
N TYR A 9 18.48 -24.41 -2.49
CA TYR A 9 17.41 -23.72 -1.77
C TYR A 9 16.52 -24.74 -1.09
N PRO A 10 16.55 -24.85 0.25
CA PRO A 10 15.68 -25.78 0.95
C PRO A 10 14.21 -25.43 0.64
N GLU A 11 13.53 -26.37 0.00
CA GLU A 11 12.10 -26.34 -0.16
C GLU A 11 11.46 -26.20 1.22
N ASP A 12 10.59 -25.18 1.37
CA ASP A 12 9.68 -24.98 2.50
C ASP A 12 10.28 -25.26 3.90
N SER A 13 11.10 -24.36 4.40
CA SER A 13 11.48 -24.42 5.80
C SER A 13 10.22 -24.34 6.67
N GLY A 14 10.04 -25.27 7.62
CA GLY A 14 8.90 -25.30 8.55
C GLY A 14 8.67 -23.98 9.31
N ARG A 15 9.66 -23.10 9.34
CA ARG A 15 9.57 -21.72 9.82
C ARG A 15 8.59 -20.87 9.01
N ARG A 16 8.56 -21.01 7.66
CA ARG A 16 7.62 -20.27 6.81
C ARG A 16 6.18 -20.75 7.01
N ARG A 17 5.97 -22.05 7.18
CA ARG A 17 4.66 -22.63 7.51
C ARG A 17 4.21 -22.21 8.90
N PHE A 18 5.13 -22.16 9.86
CA PHE A 18 4.86 -21.73 11.23
C PHE A 18 4.44 -20.25 11.27
N VAL A 19 5.19 -19.36 10.60
CA VAL A 19 4.86 -17.93 10.54
C VAL A 19 3.54 -17.69 9.79
N LYS A 20 3.30 -18.34 8.66
CA LYS A 20 2.01 -18.31 7.95
C LYS A 20 0.87 -18.91 8.79
N GLY A 21 1.15 -19.98 9.55
CA GLY A 21 0.17 -20.60 10.44
C GLY A 21 -0.16 -19.76 11.67
N VAL A 22 0.82 -19.08 12.26
CA VAL A 22 0.59 -18.19 13.42
C VAL A 22 -0.13 -16.91 13.00
N VAL A 23 0.24 -16.32 11.87
CA VAL A 23 -0.46 -15.13 11.33
C VAL A 23 -1.84 -15.51 10.82
N GLY A 24 -1.99 -16.65 10.11
CA GLY A 24 -3.31 -17.14 9.66
C GLY A 24 -4.20 -17.66 10.78
N GLY A 25 -3.61 -18.25 11.85
CA GLY A 25 -4.37 -18.77 13.01
C GLY A 25 -4.88 -17.66 13.93
N ALA A 26 -4.18 -16.54 14.03
CA ALA A 26 -4.63 -15.38 14.80
C ALA A 26 -5.84 -14.67 14.15
N THR A 27 -6.03 -14.82 12.85
CA THR A 27 -7.20 -14.27 12.14
C THR A 27 -8.48 -15.11 12.31
N LEU A 28 -8.36 -16.38 12.75
CA LEU A 28 -9.51 -17.29 12.95
C LEU A 28 -10.05 -17.30 14.38
N ALA A 29 -9.31 -16.80 15.37
CA ALA A 29 -9.81 -16.60 16.71
C ALA A 29 -10.38 -15.18 16.81
N GLY A 30 -11.71 -15.05 16.61
CA GLY A 30 -12.50 -13.83 16.65
C GLY A 30 -12.08 -12.80 17.72
N VAL A 31 -11.08 -11.99 17.41
CA VAL A 31 -10.80 -10.76 18.15
C VAL A 31 -11.71 -9.71 17.54
N GLY A 32 -12.91 -9.56 18.09
CA GLY A 32 -13.77 -8.45 17.75
C GLY A 32 -13.06 -7.11 18.00
N ALA A 33 -13.64 -6.02 17.48
CA ALA A 33 -13.10 -4.66 17.56
C ALA A 33 -12.57 -4.26 18.97
N ALA A 34 -13.16 -4.80 20.03
CA ALA A 34 -12.72 -4.63 21.42
C ALA A 34 -11.34 -5.25 21.71
N GLY A 35 -10.97 -6.36 21.02
CA GLY A 35 -9.66 -6.98 21.21
C GLY A 35 -8.53 -6.22 20.54
N ALA A 36 -8.77 -5.60 19.38
CA ALA A 36 -7.79 -4.77 18.71
C ALA A 36 -7.48 -3.50 19.52
N ALA A 37 -8.50 -2.88 20.13
CA ALA A 37 -8.32 -1.71 21.00
C ALA A 37 -7.51 -2.03 22.26
N THR A 38 -7.71 -3.22 22.85
CA THR A 38 -6.95 -3.63 24.05
C THR A 38 -5.48 -3.98 23.74
N ILE A 39 -5.20 -4.54 22.56
CA ILE A 39 -3.83 -4.81 22.14
C ILE A 39 -3.10 -3.49 21.84
N ASN A 40 -3.76 -2.54 21.18
CA ASN A 40 -3.21 -1.20 20.93
C ASN A 40 -2.81 -0.50 22.24
N SER A 41 -3.67 -0.52 23.25
CA SER A 41 -3.37 0.14 24.53
C SER A 41 -2.23 -0.52 25.30
N ALA A 42 -1.96 -1.80 25.09
CA ALA A 42 -0.89 -2.54 25.77
C ALA A 42 0.49 -2.38 25.10
N THR A 43 0.53 -2.04 23.80
CA THR A 43 1.76 -1.98 23.01
C THR A 43 2.14 -0.59 22.54
N SER A 44 1.25 0.40 22.68
CA SER A 44 1.49 1.77 22.24
C SER A 44 2.43 2.50 23.18
N SER A 45 3.48 3.13 22.65
CA SER A 45 4.26 4.13 23.35
C SER A 45 3.38 5.36 23.64
N PRO A 46 3.62 6.09 24.76
CA PRO A 46 2.96 7.37 24.96
C PRO A 46 3.34 8.33 23.82
N GLY A 47 2.33 8.89 23.14
CA GLY A 47 2.51 9.84 22.04
C GLY A 47 2.07 9.32 20.67
N ALA A 48 1.53 10.18 19.89
CA ALA A 48 1.38 10.27 18.42
C ALA A 48 0.96 9.01 17.62
N GLY A 49 0.10 8.16 18.14
CA GLY A 49 -0.41 7.00 17.40
C GLY A 49 0.69 5.97 17.10
N GLY A 50 0.56 4.81 17.66
CA GLY A 50 1.48 3.68 17.45
C GLY A 50 0.92 2.45 18.13
N GLY A 51 1.40 1.27 17.76
CA GLY A 51 0.94 0.01 18.34
C GLY A 51 0.53 -0.99 17.27
N ALA A 52 -0.13 -2.07 17.68
CA ALA A 52 -0.60 -3.09 16.76
C ALA A 52 -1.73 -2.53 15.90
N THR A 53 -1.53 -2.51 14.59
CA THR A 53 -2.52 -2.05 13.63
C THR A 53 -2.70 -3.04 12.50
N GLN A 54 -3.90 -3.09 11.95
CA GLN A 54 -4.27 -3.96 10.84
C GLN A 54 -4.56 -3.11 9.61
N ALA A 55 -3.73 -3.25 8.59
CA ALA A 55 -3.87 -2.52 7.34
C ALA A 55 -4.34 -3.43 6.20
N TRP A 56 -4.97 -2.84 5.20
CA TRP A 56 -5.15 -3.45 3.90
C TRP A 56 -3.98 -3.05 2.97
N ALA A 57 -3.42 -4.02 2.29
CA ALA A 57 -2.17 -3.88 1.56
C ALA A 57 -2.16 -4.69 0.27
N ILE A 58 -1.35 -4.29 -0.69
CA ILE A 58 -0.93 -5.19 -1.77
C ILE A 58 -0.03 -6.28 -1.18
N GLU A 59 -0.26 -7.53 -1.56
CA GLU A 59 0.35 -8.70 -0.91
C GLU A 59 1.86 -8.79 -1.18
N ASN A 60 2.67 -9.04 -0.14
CA ASN A 60 4.03 -9.53 -0.32
C ASN A 60 3.99 -11.01 -0.71
N VAL A 61 4.44 -11.33 -1.93
CA VAL A 61 4.39 -12.69 -2.50
C VAL A 61 5.73 -13.40 -2.48
N ALA A 62 6.85 -12.67 -2.36
CA ALA A 62 8.18 -13.25 -2.27
C ALA A 62 9.20 -12.29 -1.65
N GLY A 63 10.37 -12.84 -1.26
CA GLY A 63 11.47 -12.08 -0.69
C GLY A 63 11.33 -11.82 0.81
N PRO A 64 12.24 -11.02 1.40
CA PRO A 64 12.37 -10.90 2.85
C PRO A 64 11.39 -9.90 3.49
N ALA A 65 10.60 -9.15 2.72
CA ALA A 65 9.64 -8.22 3.29
C ALA A 65 8.64 -8.96 4.20
N PRO A 66 8.40 -8.45 5.43
CA PRO A 66 7.56 -9.15 6.40
C PRO A 66 6.07 -9.08 6.08
N ARG A 67 5.64 -8.13 5.25
CA ARG A 67 4.23 -7.82 4.97
C ARG A 67 4.03 -7.06 3.67
N GLY A 68 2.78 -6.89 3.27
CA GLY A 68 2.37 -6.07 2.13
C GLY A 68 2.60 -4.57 2.33
N MET A 69 2.57 -3.81 1.24
CA MET A 69 2.60 -2.33 1.27
C MET A 69 1.18 -1.79 1.40
N PRO A 70 0.91 -0.87 2.34
CA PRO A 70 -0.43 -0.40 2.65
C PRO A 70 -1.04 0.39 1.51
N MET A 71 -2.32 0.10 1.23
CA MET A 71 -3.12 0.85 0.25
C MET A 71 -3.43 2.26 0.76
N ILE A 72 -3.54 3.18 -0.18
CA ILE A 72 -4.09 4.52 0.01
C ILE A 72 -5.46 4.52 -0.65
N PRO A 73 -6.57 4.65 0.10
CA PRO A 73 -7.87 4.86 -0.49
C PRO A 73 -7.88 6.12 -1.36
N ILE A 74 -8.53 6.04 -2.52
CA ILE A 74 -8.56 7.15 -3.48
C ILE A 74 -9.98 7.52 -3.87
N GLU A 75 -10.11 8.76 -4.30
CA GLU A 75 -11.30 9.34 -4.93
C GLU A 75 -10.89 10.06 -6.21
N ILE A 76 -11.84 10.20 -7.12
CA ILE A 76 -11.69 10.97 -8.36
C ILE A 76 -12.65 12.15 -8.27
N ASP A 77 -12.14 13.36 -8.40
CA ASP A 77 -13.00 14.55 -8.40
C ASP A 77 -13.75 14.78 -9.73
N GLY A 78 -14.52 15.86 -9.81
CA GLY A 78 -15.34 16.20 -10.98
C GLY A 78 -14.52 16.44 -12.26
N ASP A 79 -13.28 16.87 -12.12
CA ASP A 79 -12.35 17.17 -13.23
C ASP A 79 -11.48 15.95 -13.59
N GLY A 80 -11.60 14.87 -12.83
CA GLY A 80 -10.86 13.63 -13.06
C GLY A 80 -9.55 13.50 -12.29
N PHE A 81 -9.19 14.45 -11.42
CA PHE A 81 -7.96 14.36 -10.65
C PHE A 81 -8.07 13.34 -9.52
N ILE A 82 -6.97 12.60 -9.30
CA ILE A 82 -6.89 11.53 -8.30
C ILE A 82 -6.49 12.11 -6.95
N LYS A 83 -7.32 11.89 -5.94
CA LYS A 83 -7.05 12.29 -4.55
C LYS A 83 -6.87 11.06 -3.68
N GLY A 84 -5.81 11.04 -2.86
CA GLY A 84 -5.74 10.11 -1.74
C GLY A 84 -6.66 10.61 -0.62
N VAL A 85 -7.40 9.71 -0.01
CA VAL A 85 -8.25 10.07 1.13
C VAL A 85 -7.43 10.03 2.41
N TRP A 86 -7.48 11.12 3.17
CA TRP A 86 -6.93 11.16 4.53
C TRP A 86 -8.05 10.89 5.53
N PRO A 87 -7.80 10.06 6.58
CA PRO A 87 -8.83 9.78 7.58
C PRO A 87 -9.23 11.01 8.39
N ASP A 88 -10.37 10.94 9.06
CA ASP A 88 -10.85 12.00 9.94
C ASP A 88 -9.93 12.19 11.15
N VAL A 89 -9.60 13.44 11.48
CA VAL A 89 -8.73 13.76 12.61
C VAL A 89 -9.54 13.81 13.89
N LYS A 90 -9.10 13.06 14.91
CA LYS A 90 -9.70 13.05 16.23
C LYS A 90 -8.62 13.17 17.33
N GLU A 91 -9.01 13.70 18.47
CA GLU A 91 -8.19 13.67 19.68
C GLU A 91 -8.47 12.38 20.44
N VAL A 92 -7.41 11.66 20.80
CA VAL A 92 -7.48 10.42 21.57
C VAL A 92 -6.56 10.51 22.79
N LYS A 93 -6.94 9.86 23.88
CA LYS A 93 -6.07 9.72 25.05
C LYS A 93 -5.23 8.47 24.91
N GLN A 94 -3.91 8.64 24.90
CA GLN A 94 -2.95 7.55 24.77
C GLN A 94 -1.83 7.73 25.80
N GLY A 95 -1.61 6.76 26.67
CA GLY A 95 -0.59 6.85 27.73
C GLY A 95 -0.72 8.04 28.69
N GLY A 96 -1.94 8.57 28.85
CA GLY A 96 -2.22 9.75 29.67
C GLY A 96 -2.05 11.10 28.96
N LEU A 97 -1.57 11.10 27.72
CA LEU A 97 -1.47 12.26 26.84
C LEU A 97 -2.67 12.34 25.90
N THR A 98 -3.05 13.56 25.52
CA THR A 98 -4.00 13.76 24.41
C THR A 98 -3.21 13.93 23.12
N VAL A 99 -3.44 13.04 22.14
CA VAL A 99 -2.76 13.05 20.85
C VAL A 99 -3.75 13.14 19.73
N LYS A 100 -3.37 13.77 18.61
CA LYS A 100 -4.17 13.77 17.37
C LYS A 100 -3.89 12.50 16.58
N LEU A 101 -4.97 11.81 16.19
CA LEU A 101 -4.94 10.62 15.35
C LEU A 101 -5.92 10.82 14.18
N ALA A 102 -5.48 10.53 12.96
CA ALA A 102 -6.37 10.49 11.82
C ALA A 102 -6.86 9.05 11.61
N GLU A 103 -8.15 8.81 11.84
CA GLU A 103 -8.77 7.50 11.76
C GLU A 103 -10.27 7.60 11.46
N THR A 104 -10.74 6.84 10.48
CA THR A 104 -12.15 6.71 10.11
C THR A 104 -12.62 5.28 10.32
N GLU A 105 -13.55 5.08 11.25
CA GLU A 105 -14.16 3.78 11.50
C GLU A 105 -15.13 3.41 10.37
N ASN A 106 -15.21 2.11 10.05
CA ASN A 106 -16.13 1.59 9.04
C ASN A 106 -16.10 2.40 7.73
N TYR A 107 -14.86 2.65 7.22
CA TYR A 107 -14.63 3.50 6.05
C TYR A 107 -15.55 3.10 4.88
N LYS A 108 -16.40 4.05 4.46
CA LYS A 108 -17.40 3.86 3.39
C LYS A 108 -18.22 2.57 3.50
N GLY A 109 -18.52 2.11 4.72
CA GLY A 109 -19.32 0.89 4.94
C GLY A 109 -18.58 -0.43 4.68
N SER A 110 -17.26 -0.40 4.51
CA SER A 110 -16.45 -1.59 4.25
C SER A 110 -16.24 -2.49 5.47
N GLY A 111 -16.58 -2.02 6.68
CA GLY A 111 -16.25 -2.70 7.93
C GLY A 111 -14.78 -2.54 8.35
N VAL A 112 -14.02 -1.70 7.66
CA VAL A 112 -12.59 -1.48 7.91
C VAL A 112 -12.39 -0.14 8.63
N THR A 113 -11.62 -0.15 9.70
CA THR A 113 -11.09 1.08 10.32
C THR A 113 -9.85 1.49 9.56
N TYR A 114 -9.96 2.62 8.83
CA TYR A 114 -8.87 3.20 8.08
C TYR A 114 -8.12 4.22 8.93
N SER A 115 -6.81 4.02 9.13
CA SER A 115 -6.01 4.83 10.03
C SER A 115 -4.69 5.26 9.39
N GLN A 116 -4.22 6.47 9.75
CA GLN A 116 -2.88 6.94 9.42
C GLN A 116 -1.77 6.01 9.92
N GLU A 117 -2.02 5.23 10.97
CA GLU A 117 -1.07 4.27 11.53
C GLU A 117 -0.58 3.25 10.51
N TRP A 118 -1.36 3.00 9.44
CA TRP A 118 -0.96 2.12 8.34
C TRP A 118 0.34 2.54 7.68
N TYR A 119 0.65 3.82 7.73
CA TYR A 119 1.83 4.44 7.09
C TYR A 119 2.98 4.71 8.06
N GLN A 120 2.80 4.42 9.36
CA GLN A 120 3.79 4.68 10.40
C GLN A 120 4.87 3.60 10.46
N TYR A 121 5.69 3.53 9.41
CA TYR A 121 6.84 2.63 9.31
C TYR A 121 7.93 3.24 8.42
N CYS A 122 9.14 2.67 8.48
CA CYS A 122 10.25 3.04 7.58
C CYS A 122 10.63 4.53 7.60
N GLY A 123 10.51 5.18 8.74
CA GLY A 123 10.83 6.60 8.88
C GLY A 123 9.71 7.52 8.40
N VAL A 124 8.67 7.00 7.73
CA VAL A 124 7.53 7.79 7.26
C VAL A 124 6.79 8.44 8.42
N GLU A 125 6.84 7.84 9.60
CA GLU A 125 6.27 8.39 10.83
C GLU A 125 6.80 9.79 11.17
N SER A 126 7.99 10.15 10.70
CA SER A 126 8.59 11.49 10.89
C SER A 126 8.28 12.47 9.75
N TYR A 127 7.63 12.03 8.66
CA TYR A 127 7.36 12.88 7.51
C TYR A 127 6.24 13.88 7.81
N LYS A 128 6.41 15.12 7.33
CA LYS A 128 5.38 16.16 7.45
C LYS A 128 4.03 15.70 6.90
N GLY A 129 4.02 14.93 5.81
CA GLY A 129 2.82 14.37 5.18
C GLY A 129 1.99 13.48 6.10
N LEU A 130 2.59 12.91 7.15
CA LEU A 130 1.92 12.04 8.10
C LEU A 130 1.34 12.78 9.32
N GLN A 131 1.56 14.09 9.44
CA GLN A 131 0.90 14.86 10.51
C GLN A 131 -0.61 14.83 10.31
N PRO A 132 -1.41 14.49 11.36
CA PRO A 132 -2.85 14.26 11.21
C PRO A 132 -3.58 15.47 10.65
N ASP A 133 -3.25 16.65 11.15
CA ASP A 133 -3.87 17.94 10.87
C ASP A 133 -3.15 18.78 9.81
N LEU A 134 -2.24 18.16 9.03
CA LEU A 134 -1.61 18.84 7.91
C LEU A 134 -2.68 19.22 6.87
N GLU A 135 -2.87 20.51 6.68
CA GLU A 135 -3.72 21.03 5.61
C GLU A 135 -3.05 20.84 4.25
N THR A 136 -3.70 20.07 3.39
CA THR A 136 -3.28 19.81 2.01
C THR A 136 -4.48 19.40 1.18
N ASP A 137 -4.37 19.57 -0.14
CA ASP A 137 -5.43 19.19 -1.09
C ASP A 137 -5.56 17.68 -1.31
N ASN A 138 -4.62 16.90 -0.78
CA ASN A 138 -4.53 15.44 -0.87
C ASN A 138 -4.46 14.84 -2.29
N TYR A 139 -4.23 15.64 -3.35
CA TYR A 139 -4.03 15.09 -4.69
C TYR A 139 -2.76 14.24 -4.77
N LEU A 140 -2.83 13.16 -5.54
CA LEU A 140 -1.65 12.43 -5.97
C LEU A 140 -0.96 13.25 -7.06
N ARG A 141 0.35 13.44 -6.94
CA ARG A 141 1.13 14.29 -7.83
C ARG A 141 2.29 13.55 -8.44
N SER A 142 2.58 13.85 -9.70
CA SER A 142 3.75 13.33 -10.41
C SER A 142 5.04 13.66 -9.64
N ASP A 143 5.95 12.70 -9.53
CA ASP A 143 7.27 12.95 -8.95
C ASP A 143 8.21 13.65 -9.95
N ALA A 144 9.39 14.10 -9.46
CA ALA A 144 10.39 14.81 -10.27
C ALA A 144 11.04 13.94 -11.35
N SER A 145 11.01 12.61 -11.18
CA SER A 145 11.64 11.66 -12.08
C SER A 145 10.78 10.44 -12.28
N PRO A 146 9.63 10.58 -12.96
CA PRO A 146 8.71 9.47 -13.16
C PRO A 146 9.37 8.28 -13.83
N ALA A 147 9.02 7.08 -13.39
CA ALA A 147 9.63 5.86 -13.93
C ALA A 147 9.17 5.52 -15.36
N TYR A 148 7.99 6.02 -15.77
CA TYR A 148 7.33 5.62 -17.00
C TYR A 148 7.39 6.72 -18.06
N GLN A 149 7.71 6.34 -19.31
CA GLN A 149 7.87 7.32 -20.39
C GLN A 149 6.57 8.10 -20.66
N TRP A 150 5.41 7.42 -20.72
CA TRP A 150 4.13 8.09 -20.93
C TRP A 150 3.85 9.18 -19.90
N GLN A 151 4.26 8.95 -18.64
CA GLN A 151 4.09 9.92 -17.57
C GLN A 151 5.00 11.12 -17.74
N LYS A 152 6.26 10.90 -18.15
CA LYS A 152 7.22 11.99 -18.48
C LYS A 152 6.74 12.87 -19.62
N ASP A 153 6.05 12.27 -20.58
CA ASP A 153 5.54 12.98 -21.76
C ASP A 153 4.26 13.78 -21.44
N THR A 154 3.61 13.48 -20.31
CA THR A 154 2.29 14.04 -19.93
C THR A 154 2.36 15.02 -18.78
N TYR A 155 3.24 14.80 -17.80
CA TYR A 155 3.27 15.56 -16.54
C TYR A 155 4.62 16.16 -16.24
N GLU A 156 4.59 17.36 -15.67
CA GLU A 156 5.74 17.96 -14.99
C GLU A 156 5.74 17.55 -13.50
N GLU A 157 6.84 17.85 -12.78
CA GLU A 157 6.94 17.63 -11.35
C GLU A 157 5.84 18.38 -10.59
N GLY A 158 5.14 17.67 -9.72
CA GLY A 158 4.09 18.25 -8.87
C GLY A 158 2.73 18.41 -9.54
N ASP A 159 2.61 18.10 -10.84
CA ASP A 159 1.31 18.06 -11.51
C ASP A 159 0.38 17.03 -10.90
N LYS A 160 -0.90 17.36 -10.78
CA LYS A 160 -1.92 16.45 -10.30
C LYS A 160 -2.18 15.34 -11.31
N LEU A 161 -2.13 14.09 -10.86
CA LEU A 161 -2.45 12.95 -11.71
C LEU A 161 -3.95 12.92 -12.04
N ASN A 162 -4.29 12.78 -13.31
CA ASN A 162 -5.67 12.73 -13.79
C ASN A 162 -6.01 11.33 -14.33
N ILE A 163 -7.12 10.76 -13.89
CA ILE A 163 -7.53 9.40 -14.30
C ILE A 163 -7.79 9.28 -15.80
N ASN A 164 -8.12 10.37 -16.48
CA ASN A 164 -8.40 10.37 -17.91
C ASN A 164 -7.14 10.13 -18.74
N ASP A 165 -5.95 10.47 -18.22
CA ASP A 165 -4.67 10.27 -18.90
C ASP A 165 -4.18 8.81 -18.83
N PHE A 166 -4.82 8.00 -17.96
CA PHE A 166 -4.60 6.55 -17.92
C PHE A 166 -5.55 5.83 -18.92
N ASP A 167 -5.63 6.34 -20.13
CA ASP A 167 -6.57 5.88 -21.16
C ASP A 167 -6.19 4.53 -21.79
N GLN A 168 -4.89 4.22 -21.79
CA GLN A 168 -4.35 2.98 -22.37
C GLN A 168 -4.30 1.81 -21.36
N TYR A 169 -4.90 1.91 -20.18
CA TYR A 169 -4.75 0.91 -19.12
C TYR A 169 -5.12 -0.53 -19.51
N LYS A 170 -5.91 -0.73 -20.55
CA LYS A 170 -6.29 -2.06 -21.09
C LYS A 170 -5.29 -2.65 -22.10
N THR A 171 -4.36 -1.83 -22.58
CA THR A 171 -3.40 -2.23 -23.63
C THR A 171 -1.97 -1.85 -23.31
N TRP A 172 -1.77 -0.98 -22.31
CA TRP A 172 -0.47 -0.43 -21.96
C TRP A 172 0.57 -1.52 -21.69
N GLY A 173 1.77 -1.29 -22.20
CA GLY A 173 2.95 -2.11 -21.97
C GLY A 173 4.21 -1.30 -22.28
N ASN A 174 5.30 -1.66 -21.62
CA ASN A 174 6.60 -1.00 -21.76
C ASN A 174 7.76 -2.00 -22.00
N GLY A 175 7.42 -3.23 -22.44
CA GLY A 175 8.40 -4.30 -22.65
C GLY A 175 8.75 -5.10 -21.39
N PHE A 176 8.23 -4.74 -20.22
CA PHE A 176 8.39 -5.51 -18.99
C PHE A 176 7.06 -6.17 -18.61
N GLY A 177 7.05 -7.51 -18.55
CA GLY A 177 5.85 -8.28 -18.24
C GLY A 177 4.76 -8.20 -19.33
N ASP A 178 3.57 -8.67 -18.96
CA ASP A 178 2.43 -8.77 -19.89
C ASP A 178 1.77 -7.40 -20.12
N PRO A 179 1.45 -7.01 -21.35
CA PRO A 179 0.70 -5.78 -21.62
C PRO A 179 -0.75 -5.90 -21.14
N GLY A 180 -1.43 -4.76 -20.98
CA GLY A 180 -2.87 -4.71 -20.70
C GLY A 180 -3.28 -5.04 -19.26
N LEU A 181 -2.33 -5.22 -18.33
CA LEU A 181 -2.64 -5.42 -16.92
C LEU A 181 -2.94 -4.11 -16.19
N GLY A 182 -2.61 -2.99 -16.78
CA GLY A 182 -2.84 -1.66 -16.24
C GLY A 182 -1.82 -0.65 -16.74
N GLN A 183 -2.08 0.63 -16.48
CA GLN A 183 -1.20 1.75 -16.77
C GLN A 183 -0.79 2.39 -15.45
N PRO A 184 0.53 2.43 -15.13
CA PRO A 184 1.03 2.91 -13.83
C PRO A 184 1.50 4.36 -13.89
N ALA A 185 1.51 5.04 -12.73
CA ALA A 185 2.29 6.24 -12.49
C ALA A 185 2.95 6.18 -11.12
N THR A 186 4.08 6.87 -10.98
CA THR A 186 4.75 7.13 -9.69
C THR A 186 4.53 8.57 -9.28
N GLY A 187 4.56 8.82 -7.97
CA GLY A 187 4.33 10.18 -7.51
C GLY A 187 4.47 10.34 -6.01
N THR A 188 3.92 11.44 -5.52
CA THR A 188 3.92 11.79 -4.11
C THR A 188 2.51 12.09 -3.61
N TRP A 189 2.30 11.92 -2.32
CA TRP A 189 1.06 12.25 -1.63
C TRP A 189 1.37 13.05 -0.35
N ARG A 190 0.58 14.08 -0.07
CA ARG A 190 0.73 14.94 1.12
C ARG A 190 2.17 15.44 1.34
N SER A 191 2.86 15.79 0.25
CA SER A 191 4.30 16.08 0.28
C SER A 191 4.66 17.47 -0.22
N GLN A 192 3.70 18.33 -0.46
CA GLN A 192 3.95 19.68 -0.93
C GLN A 192 4.80 20.47 0.07
N ASN A 193 5.85 21.10 -0.42
CA ASN A 193 6.81 21.88 0.38
C ASN A 193 7.44 21.06 1.53
N SER A 194 7.79 19.82 1.25
CA SER A 194 8.43 18.91 2.19
C SER A 194 9.66 18.25 1.56
N ASP A 195 10.80 18.28 2.26
CA ASP A 195 12.02 17.61 1.84
C ASP A 195 11.89 16.08 1.85
N ASN A 196 11.04 15.56 2.75
CA ASN A 196 10.73 14.14 2.85
C ASN A 196 9.35 13.86 2.26
N THR A 197 9.33 13.24 1.09
CA THR A 197 8.09 12.95 0.38
C THR A 197 7.53 11.57 0.71
N MET A 198 6.22 11.45 0.77
CA MET A 198 5.51 10.18 0.84
C MET A 198 5.38 9.63 -0.60
N PRO A 199 6.23 8.69 -1.02
CA PRO A 199 6.18 8.17 -2.37
C PRO A 199 4.96 7.27 -2.53
N ILE A 200 4.31 7.38 -3.69
CA ILE A 200 3.17 6.53 -4.04
C ILE A 200 3.37 5.89 -5.41
N GLN A 201 2.73 4.77 -5.59
CA GLN A 201 2.46 4.25 -6.91
C GLN A 201 0.95 4.09 -7.08
N VAL A 202 0.45 4.43 -8.26
CA VAL A 202 -0.93 4.24 -8.67
C VAL A 202 -0.96 3.45 -9.97
N ILE A 203 -1.93 2.54 -10.10
CA ILE A 203 -2.19 1.79 -11.32
C ILE A 203 -3.68 1.87 -11.63
N ARG A 204 -4.05 2.30 -12.85
CA ARG A 204 -5.38 2.02 -13.37
C ARG A 204 -5.36 0.67 -14.08
N SER A 205 -6.23 -0.28 -13.69
CA SER A 205 -6.16 -1.67 -14.15
C SER A 205 -7.55 -2.26 -14.42
N PRO A 206 -7.71 -3.01 -15.53
CA PRO A 206 -8.94 -3.76 -15.78
C PRO A 206 -9.15 -4.88 -14.76
N ILE A 207 -8.08 -5.35 -14.08
CA ILE A 207 -8.19 -6.35 -13.02
C ILE A 207 -8.87 -5.74 -11.79
N ILE A 208 -8.43 -4.56 -11.35
CA ILE A 208 -9.04 -3.85 -10.21
C ILE A 208 -10.49 -3.48 -10.54
N GLU A 209 -10.75 -3.00 -11.76
CA GLU A 209 -12.11 -2.72 -12.23
C GLU A 209 -13.01 -3.95 -12.13
N LYS A 210 -12.52 -5.13 -12.58
CA LYS A 210 -13.23 -6.41 -12.48
C LYS A 210 -13.48 -6.81 -11.03
N LEU A 211 -12.48 -6.71 -10.13
CA LEU A 211 -12.61 -7.06 -8.70
C LEU A 211 -13.64 -6.17 -7.99
N ALA A 212 -13.62 -4.87 -8.26
CA ALA A 212 -14.58 -3.92 -7.70
C ALA A 212 -16.03 -4.19 -8.18
N ASN A 213 -16.19 -4.65 -9.43
CA ASN A 213 -17.48 -4.94 -10.06
C ASN A 213 -18.00 -6.37 -9.82
N GLY A 214 -17.48 -7.09 -8.85
CA GLY A 214 -17.99 -8.41 -8.45
C GLY A 214 -17.28 -9.60 -9.08
N GLY A 215 -16.33 -9.40 -10.00
CA GLY A 215 -15.54 -10.48 -10.60
C GLY A 215 -14.39 -10.96 -9.69
N GLY A 216 -13.77 -12.09 -10.06
CA GLY A 216 -12.64 -12.69 -9.34
C GLY A 216 -13.06 -13.45 -8.07
N ASP A 217 -12.18 -14.38 -7.67
CA ASP A 217 -12.33 -15.20 -6.46
C ASP A 217 -11.63 -14.50 -5.29
N ILE A 218 -12.34 -13.61 -4.62
CA ILE A 218 -11.90 -12.88 -3.43
C ILE A 218 -12.99 -12.88 -2.37
N SER A 219 -12.61 -12.74 -1.09
CA SER A 219 -13.58 -12.67 -0.01
C SER A 219 -14.49 -11.45 -0.13
N ASP A 220 -15.69 -11.55 0.43
CA ASP A 220 -16.64 -10.41 0.47
C ASP A 220 -16.04 -9.20 1.19
N GLN A 221 -15.24 -9.41 2.22
CA GLN A 221 -14.59 -8.33 2.95
C GLN A 221 -13.53 -7.64 2.09
N THR A 222 -12.71 -8.42 1.35
CA THR A 222 -11.75 -7.87 0.39
C THR A 222 -12.46 -7.06 -0.69
N ARG A 223 -13.58 -7.56 -1.21
CA ARG A 223 -14.38 -6.87 -2.21
C ARG A 223 -14.94 -5.55 -1.70
N LYS A 224 -15.54 -5.55 -0.52
CA LYS A 224 -16.05 -4.33 0.12
C LYS A 224 -14.95 -3.28 0.30
N TRP A 225 -13.75 -3.73 0.71
CA TRP A 225 -12.60 -2.83 0.82
C TRP A 225 -12.18 -2.27 -0.53
N ILE A 226 -12.02 -3.10 -1.56
CA ILE A 226 -11.67 -2.65 -2.92
C ILE A 226 -12.70 -1.63 -3.43
N GLN A 227 -13.99 -1.88 -3.24
CA GLN A 227 -15.06 -0.94 -3.62
C GLN A 227 -14.97 0.40 -2.90
N ALA A 228 -14.59 0.38 -1.62
CA ALA A 228 -14.45 1.58 -0.81
C ALA A 228 -13.17 2.38 -1.11
N ALA A 229 -12.07 1.68 -1.41
CA ALA A 229 -10.72 2.24 -1.48
C ALA A 229 -10.21 2.52 -2.89
N THR A 230 -10.92 2.07 -3.93
CA THR A 230 -10.52 2.26 -5.35
C THR A 230 -11.57 3.06 -6.12
N ALA A 231 -11.16 3.67 -7.23
CA ALA A 231 -12.07 4.44 -8.07
C ALA A 231 -11.72 4.24 -9.56
N LYS A 232 -12.73 4.03 -10.42
CA LYS A 232 -12.57 3.86 -11.88
C LYS A 232 -11.47 2.84 -12.27
N GLY A 233 -11.30 1.77 -11.48
CA GLY A 233 -10.28 0.74 -11.71
C GLY A 233 -8.86 1.16 -11.27
N ALA A 234 -8.69 2.31 -10.64
CA ALA A 234 -7.40 2.74 -10.09
C ALA A 234 -7.23 2.28 -8.63
N ILE A 235 -6.01 1.85 -8.29
CA ILE A 235 -5.53 1.49 -6.96
C ILE A 235 -4.23 2.24 -6.67
N ALA A 236 -4.05 2.69 -5.44
CA ALA A 236 -2.83 3.34 -4.98
C ALA A 236 -2.31 2.75 -3.67
N TRP A 237 -1.00 2.84 -3.45
CA TRP A 237 -0.35 2.43 -2.20
C TRP A 237 0.83 3.33 -1.85
N LEU A 238 1.21 3.32 -0.57
CA LEU A 238 2.47 3.92 -0.14
C LEU A 238 3.63 3.07 -0.69
N ASP A 239 4.43 3.65 -1.56
CA ASP A 239 5.48 2.93 -2.30
C ASP A 239 6.78 2.86 -1.51
N LYS A 240 6.69 2.29 -0.30
CA LYS A 240 7.80 2.02 0.62
C LYS A 240 7.86 0.53 0.93
N CYS A 241 8.95 -0.12 0.55
CA CYS A 241 9.19 -1.53 0.88
C CYS A 241 9.19 -1.74 2.39
N THR A 242 8.40 -2.70 2.85
CA THR A 242 8.25 -2.99 4.28
C THR A 242 9.44 -3.73 4.90
N HIS A 243 10.48 -4.05 4.10
CA HIS A 243 11.74 -4.62 4.59
C HIS A 243 12.69 -3.53 5.07
N PHE A 244 13.32 -2.76 4.17
CA PHE A 244 14.28 -1.69 4.46
C PHE A 244 13.99 -0.38 3.71
N CYS A 245 12.73 -0.02 3.56
CA CYS A 245 12.30 1.32 3.19
C CYS A 245 12.65 1.81 1.77
N CYS A 246 13.19 0.94 0.90
CA CYS A 246 13.42 1.30 -0.49
C CYS A 246 12.08 1.56 -1.20
N VAL A 247 12.14 2.31 -2.30
CA VAL A 247 10.99 2.52 -3.19
C VAL A 247 11.04 1.44 -4.28
N PRO A 248 10.12 0.47 -4.29
CA PRO A 248 10.05 -0.54 -5.33
C PRO A 248 9.40 -0.01 -6.61
N GLY A 249 9.28 -0.85 -7.64
CA GLY A 249 8.67 -0.43 -8.89
C GLY A 249 7.91 -1.54 -9.59
N TRP A 250 6.75 -1.21 -10.14
CA TRP A 250 5.98 -2.11 -10.97
C TRP A 250 6.39 -1.98 -12.43
N LYS A 251 6.84 -3.09 -13.05
CA LYS A 251 7.28 -3.10 -14.46
C LYS A 251 8.33 -2.04 -14.80
N GLN A 252 9.25 -1.77 -13.88
CA GLN A 252 10.39 -0.86 -14.11
C GLN A 252 11.66 -1.62 -14.51
N THR A 253 11.68 -2.94 -14.30
CA THR A 253 12.82 -3.80 -14.61
C THR A 253 12.35 -5.22 -14.94
N SER A 254 13.13 -5.93 -15.76
CA SER A 254 12.92 -7.36 -16.04
C SER A 254 13.31 -8.27 -14.88
N ALA A 255 13.95 -7.74 -13.83
CA ALA A 255 14.49 -8.55 -12.73
C ALA A 255 13.41 -9.32 -11.96
N ALA A 256 12.19 -8.79 -11.88
CA ALA A 256 11.05 -9.47 -11.24
C ALA A 256 10.77 -10.86 -11.83
N ALA A 257 10.99 -11.05 -13.12
CA ALA A 257 10.80 -12.33 -13.81
C ALA A 257 11.67 -13.46 -13.24
N LYS A 258 12.86 -13.13 -12.73
CA LYS A 258 13.80 -14.10 -12.13
C LYS A 258 13.31 -14.68 -10.80
N PHE A 259 12.33 -14.03 -10.18
CA PHE A 259 11.80 -14.36 -8.86
C PHE A 259 10.32 -14.77 -8.86
N GLY A 260 9.75 -15.06 -10.02
CA GLY A 260 8.42 -15.66 -10.13
C GLY A 260 7.49 -15.01 -11.13
N SER A 261 7.42 -13.66 -11.22
CA SER A 261 6.55 -12.99 -12.18
C SER A 261 7.09 -11.62 -12.58
N PRO A 262 7.17 -11.31 -13.89
CA PRO A 262 7.51 -9.98 -14.37
C PRO A 262 6.41 -8.94 -14.08
N ASN A 263 5.22 -9.39 -13.67
CA ASN A 263 4.04 -8.56 -13.41
C ASN A 263 3.92 -8.09 -11.95
N TRP A 264 4.88 -8.44 -11.10
CA TRP A 264 4.88 -8.02 -9.69
C TRP A 264 5.70 -6.74 -9.49
N VAL A 265 5.38 -6.00 -8.44
CA VAL A 265 6.20 -4.89 -7.95
C VAL A 265 7.49 -5.47 -7.39
N TYR A 266 8.62 -4.97 -7.83
CA TYR A 266 9.94 -5.48 -7.46
C TYR A 266 10.74 -4.43 -6.70
N CYS A 267 11.25 -4.82 -5.53
CA CYS A 267 12.17 -4.00 -4.74
C CYS A 267 13.62 -4.40 -5.06
N PRO A 268 14.42 -3.53 -5.71
CA PRO A 268 15.77 -3.89 -6.15
C PRO A 268 16.78 -4.07 -4.99
N CYS A 269 16.50 -3.50 -3.82
CA CYS A 269 17.42 -3.54 -2.69
C CYS A 269 17.63 -4.97 -2.15
N HIS A 270 16.55 -5.68 -1.86
CA HIS A 270 16.62 -7.02 -1.25
C HIS A 270 15.63 -8.00 -1.90
N GLN A 271 15.13 -7.67 -3.10
CA GLN A 271 14.34 -8.58 -3.93
C GLN A 271 12.99 -8.99 -3.31
N SER A 272 12.41 -8.12 -2.48
CA SER A 272 11.02 -8.29 -2.05
C SER A 272 10.08 -8.02 -3.22
N MET A 273 9.00 -8.81 -3.32
CA MET A 273 8.07 -8.73 -4.43
C MET A 273 6.64 -8.63 -3.91
N TYR A 274 5.83 -7.82 -4.59
CA TYR A 274 4.45 -7.59 -4.20
C TYR A 274 3.52 -7.74 -5.40
N ASN A 275 2.38 -8.38 -5.18
CA ASN A 275 1.35 -8.49 -6.20
C ASN A 275 0.33 -7.34 -6.05
N PRO A 276 0.29 -6.36 -6.97
CA PRO A 276 -0.60 -5.21 -6.86
C PRO A 276 -2.08 -5.57 -7.05
N PHE A 277 -2.37 -6.79 -7.51
CA PHE A 277 -3.73 -7.29 -7.75
C PHE A 277 -4.20 -8.29 -6.70
N SER A 278 -3.37 -8.61 -5.71
CA SER A 278 -3.74 -9.41 -4.55
C SER A 278 -3.78 -8.52 -3.30
N ILE A 279 -4.98 -8.32 -2.78
CA ILE A 279 -5.24 -7.41 -1.67
C ILE A 279 -5.51 -8.21 -0.42
N VAL A 280 -4.71 -7.96 0.61
CA VAL A 280 -4.73 -8.72 1.86
C VAL A 280 -4.75 -7.81 3.09
N GLN A 281 -5.25 -8.35 4.18
CA GLN A 281 -5.04 -7.75 5.50
C GLN A 281 -3.65 -8.11 6.03
N THR A 282 -2.98 -7.16 6.65
CA THR A 282 -1.68 -7.33 7.29
C THR A 282 -1.65 -6.69 8.66
N LEU A 283 -1.16 -7.43 9.66
CA LEU A 283 -0.98 -6.94 11.03
C LEU A 283 0.48 -6.54 11.23
N PHE A 284 0.71 -5.40 11.86
CA PHE A 284 2.06 -4.94 12.21
C PHE A 284 2.05 -3.96 13.39
N ILE A 285 3.23 -3.64 13.87
CA ILE A 285 3.41 -2.61 14.89
C ILE A 285 3.74 -1.29 14.17
N ALA A 286 2.81 -0.35 14.23
CA ALA A 286 3.03 1.02 13.79
C ALA A 286 4.02 1.72 14.76
N ARG A 287 4.94 2.49 14.23
CA ARG A 287 5.84 3.31 15.05
C ARG A 287 5.13 4.60 15.44
N PRO A 288 5.21 5.03 16.70
CA PRO A 288 4.64 6.32 17.08
C PRO A 288 5.32 7.44 16.28
N ARG A 289 4.54 8.45 15.93
CA ARG A 289 5.10 9.66 15.31
C ARG A 289 5.93 10.41 16.36
N PRO A 290 7.04 11.05 15.96
CA PRO A 290 7.68 12.07 16.76
C PRO A 290 6.72 13.26 16.97
N ASP A 291 6.77 13.86 18.14
CA ASP A 291 6.02 15.08 18.47
C ASP A 291 6.51 16.29 17.66
#